data_a39c0c4ebd0a2324606583a593fdde28
#
_entry.id   a39c0c4ebd0a2324606583a593fdde28
#
_cell.length_a   1.000
_cell.length_b   1.000
_cell.length_c   1.000
_cell.angle_alpha   90.00
_cell.angle_beta   90.00
_cell.angle_gamma   90.00
#
_symmetry.space_group_name_H-M   'P 1'
#
loop_
_entity.id
_entity.type
_entity.pdbx_description
1 polymer ?
#
loop_
_entity_poly.entity_id
_entity_poly.type
_entity_poly.pdbx_seq_one_letter_code
_entity_poly.pdbx_strand_id
1 'polypeptide(L)'
;MRLPYIKSIASALSIIALGFGLVGCPGGGGGGGGGSTPAAFAVSTTAADFGVVGNVYSSTLAVTGGTAPFTWTQSGGDVLTGLVLAAGTGVVSGTPTAADNFNATFTVTDSTGKTAIGSVLFSIHSRTDRVSVDSNGTAGNGASSGPSINNDGSLVAFVSLATNLLAPGTPAVAGQQVYVHNRQTNQVELVSRDNSESTVNEGNGASSVSAISADGRYVAFVSQATNLLAPGTPAVPAGQQIYVRDRQTGLTSLVSVDNDPVSPNPGNGVSNVPSISADGRYVAFVSLATNLLAPDPVVLGGQQIYIHDRQLGQSSLASQDNTNTNVEGAGGVSDTPSMNSNGGFVAFFSQATNLTTGSGAHIYVRAIP
;
A
#
# COMPACT_ATOMS: atom_id res chain seq x y z
N MET A 1 37.07 -4.77 -19.73
CA MET A 1 35.98 -4.67 -20.72
C MET A 1 34.78 -4.09 -19.99
N ARG A 2 34.48 -2.79 -20.15
CA ARG A 2 33.39 -2.09 -19.45
C ARG A 2 32.17 -2.07 -20.37
N LEU A 3 31.06 -2.64 -19.93
CA LEU A 3 29.77 -2.55 -20.61
C LEU A 3 29.12 -1.18 -20.31
N PRO A 4 28.44 -0.55 -21.28
CA PRO A 4 27.83 0.77 -21.10
C PRO A 4 26.49 0.67 -20.35
N TYR A 5 26.31 1.63 -19.45
CA TYR A 5 25.11 1.88 -18.64
C TYR A 5 23.97 2.38 -19.54
N ILE A 6 22.88 1.63 -19.63
CA ILE A 6 21.69 2.01 -20.38
C ILE A 6 20.87 2.97 -19.50
N LYS A 7 20.75 4.22 -19.91
CA LYS A 7 19.84 5.21 -19.32
C LYS A 7 18.40 4.81 -19.64
N SER A 8 17.63 4.45 -18.61
CA SER A 8 16.18 4.32 -18.69
C SER A 8 15.57 5.71 -18.87
N ILE A 9 14.86 5.92 -19.98
CA ILE A 9 14.06 7.12 -20.22
C ILE A 9 12.72 6.90 -19.54
N ALA A 10 12.47 7.62 -18.44
CA ALA A 10 11.15 7.69 -17.83
C ALA A 10 10.26 8.56 -18.74
N SER A 11 9.33 7.94 -19.48
CA SER A 11 8.28 8.63 -20.21
C SER A 11 7.22 9.13 -19.22
N ALA A 12 7.07 10.45 -19.13
CA ALA A 12 5.95 11.08 -18.45
C ALA A 12 4.65 10.74 -19.19
N LEU A 13 3.78 9.97 -18.55
CA LEU A 13 2.43 9.69 -19.07
C LEU A 13 1.51 10.83 -18.64
N SER A 14 1.26 11.78 -19.54
CA SER A 14 0.21 12.79 -19.41
C SER A 14 -1.15 12.10 -19.47
N ILE A 15 -1.88 12.09 -18.37
CA ILE A 15 -3.29 11.69 -18.36
C ILE A 15 -4.12 12.83 -18.96
N ILE A 16 -4.50 12.68 -20.23
CA ILE A 16 -5.53 13.51 -20.85
C ILE A 16 -6.89 12.98 -20.39
N ALA A 17 -7.58 13.73 -19.54
CA ALA A 17 -8.98 13.46 -19.22
C ALA A 17 -9.84 13.71 -20.46
N LEU A 18 -10.26 12.66 -21.16
CA LEU A 18 -11.28 12.75 -22.22
C LEU A 18 -12.66 12.89 -21.55
N GLY A 19 -13.23 14.08 -21.65
CA GLY A 19 -14.64 14.32 -21.37
C GLY A 19 -15.51 13.61 -22.38
N PHE A 20 -16.30 12.63 -21.97
CA PHE A 20 -17.37 12.06 -22.78
C PHE A 20 -18.54 13.05 -22.83
N GLY A 21 -18.71 13.69 -23.97
CA GLY A 21 -19.91 14.45 -24.29
C GLY A 21 -21.06 13.50 -24.57
N LEU A 22 -22.11 13.52 -23.72
CA LEU A 22 -23.39 12.93 -24.01
C LEU A 22 -24.14 13.83 -25.04
N VAL A 23 -24.40 13.27 -26.20
CA VAL A 23 -25.34 13.86 -27.18
C VAL A 23 -26.75 13.64 -26.65
N GLY A 24 -27.38 14.71 -26.17
CA GLY A 24 -28.79 14.73 -25.75
C GLY A 24 -29.70 15.07 -26.90
N CYS A 25 -30.82 14.35 -27.02
CA CYS A 25 -31.98 14.66 -27.82
C CYS A 25 -32.73 15.90 -27.29
N PRO A 26 -33.41 16.70 -28.16
CA PRO A 26 -34.10 17.91 -27.73
C PRO A 26 -35.51 17.60 -27.25
N GLY A 27 -35.85 18.08 -26.03
CA GLY A 27 -37.22 18.08 -25.50
C GLY A 27 -37.39 19.02 -24.33
N GLY A 28 -37.91 20.17 -24.60
CA GLY A 28 -38.74 21.17 -23.91
C GLY A 28 -38.66 21.40 -22.40
N GLY A 29 -38.29 22.61 -22.00
CA GLY A 29 -39.03 23.41 -21.00
C GLY A 29 -38.64 23.26 -19.54
N GLY A 30 -38.10 24.33 -18.94
CA GLY A 30 -38.17 24.56 -17.49
C GLY A 30 -36.87 25.00 -16.86
N GLY A 31 -36.70 26.30 -16.60
CA GLY A 31 -35.53 26.93 -16.01
C GLY A 31 -35.20 26.43 -14.62
N GLY A 32 -33.92 26.29 -14.39
CA GLY A 32 -33.28 26.07 -13.10
C GLY A 32 -31.80 26.16 -13.34
N GLY A 33 -31.23 27.37 -13.40
CA GLY A 33 -29.81 27.60 -13.48
C GLY A 33 -29.11 27.14 -12.23
N GLY A 34 -28.63 25.92 -12.20
CA GLY A 34 -27.63 25.41 -11.27
C GLY A 34 -26.28 25.97 -11.66
N GLY A 35 -26.02 27.22 -11.29
CA GLY A 35 -24.70 27.81 -11.40
C GLY A 35 -23.75 27.03 -10.51
N SER A 36 -22.84 26.24 -11.09
CA SER A 36 -21.69 25.73 -10.35
C SER A 36 -20.92 26.93 -9.84
N THR A 37 -20.86 27.12 -8.51
CA THR A 37 -20.00 28.13 -7.90
C THR A 37 -18.59 27.88 -8.43
N PRO A 38 -17.92 28.90 -9.02
CA PRO A 38 -16.55 28.76 -9.47
C PRO A 38 -15.69 28.28 -8.30
N ALA A 39 -14.77 27.34 -8.56
CA ALA A 39 -13.86 26.84 -7.54
C ALA A 39 -13.11 28.03 -6.92
N ALA A 40 -12.99 28.03 -5.61
CA ALA A 40 -12.23 29.06 -4.90
C ALA A 40 -10.77 29.07 -5.39
N PHE A 41 -10.20 30.27 -5.59
CA PHE A 41 -8.80 30.39 -5.94
C PHE A 41 -7.94 30.02 -4.73
N ALA A 42 -7.20 28.92 -4.83
CA ALA A 42 -6.38 28.36 -3.75
C ALA A 42 -5.16 27.59 -4.31
N VAL A 43 -4.08 27.54 -3.54
CA VAL A 43 -2.99 26.56 -3.77
C VAL A 43 -3.54 25.19 -3.40
N SER A 44 -3.57 24.27 -4.34
CA SER A 44 -4.15 22.91 -4.14
C SER A 44 -3.10 21.88 -3.76
N THR A 45 -1.83 22.11 -4.05
CA THR A 45 -0.74 21.25 -3.58
C THR A 45 -0.51 21.47 -2.09
N THR A 46 -0.66 20.43 -1.26
CA THR A 46 -0.35 20.46 0.17
C THR A 46 0.96 19.75 0.50
N ALA A 47 1.36 18.77 -0.30
CA ALA A 47 2.65 18.08 -0.25
C ALA A 47 3.20 17.93 -1.66
N ALA A 48 4.48 18.19 -1.83
CA ALA A 48 5.23 17.97 -3.07
C ALA A 48 5.75 16.52 -3.12
N ASP A 49 6.22 16.09 -4.31
CA ASP A 49 6.91 14.80 -4.43
C ASP A 49 8.11 14.76 -3.49
N PHE A 50 8.46 13.58 -2.97
CA PHE A 50 9.63 13.46 -2.11
C PHE A 50 10.93 13.56 -2.92
N GLY A 51 11.98 14.13 -2.31
CA GLY A 51 13.31 14.26 -2.89
C GLY A 51 14.36 13.49 -2.11
N VAL A 52 15.56 13.36 -2.70
CA VAL A 52 16.73 12.78 -2.05
C VAL A 52 17.91 13.73 -2.20
N VAL A 53 18.64 13.96 -1.11
CA VAL A 53 19.85 14.79 -1.11
C VAL A 53 20.82 14.36 -2.20
N GLY A 54 21.27 15.33 -3.01
CA GLY A 54 22.22 15.12 -4.10
C GLY A 54 21.63 14.53 -5.38
N ASN A 55 20.32 14.25 -5.44
CA ASN A 55 19.64 13.84 -6.67
C ASN A 55 18.89 15.02 -7.30
N VAL A 56 18.72 14.97 -8.63
CA VAL A 56 17.89 15.96 -9.34
C VAL A 56 16.43 15.79 -8.88
N TYR A 57 15.81 16.91 -8.51
CA TYR A 57 14.45 16.99 -8.01
C TYR A 57 13.63 17.96 -8.88
N SER A 58 12.33 17.66 -9.07
CA SER A 58 11.37 18.53 -9.72
C SER A 58 9.97 18.19 -9.26
N SER A 59 9.21 19.19 -8.77
CA SER A 59 7.79 19.07 -8.42
C SER A 59 7.05 20.33 -8.88
N THR A 60 5.78 20.19 -9.30
CA THR A 60 4.97 21.29 -9.81
C THR A 60 3.86 21.63 -8.83
N LEU A 61 3.80 22.88 -8.40
CA LEU A 61 2.73 23.40 -7.58
C LEU A 61 1.45 23.60 -8.41
N ALA A 62 0.30 23.26 -7.86
CA ALA A 62 -0.99 23.36 -8.52
C ALA A 62 -1.93 24.34 -7.79
N VAL A 63 -2.88 24.89 -8.54
CA VAL A 63 -3.94 25.77 -8.04
C VAL A 63 -5.31 25.25 -8.42
N THR A 64 -6.32 25.61 -7.64
CA THR A 64 -7.74 25.52 -8.02
C THR A 64 -8.29 26.92 -8.25
N GLY A 65 -9.17 27.10 -9.22
CA GLY A 65 -9.74 28.42 -9.57
C GLY A 65 -8.69 29.40 -10.11
N GLY A 66 -9.04 30.70 -10.10
CA GLY A 66 -8.21 31.78 -10.64
C GLY A 66 -8.17 31.81 -12.17
N THR A 67 -7.48 32.80 -12.73
CA THR A 67 -7.34 33.03 -14.17
C THR A 67 -5.86 33.05 -14.58
N ALA A 68 -5.45 32.09 -15.44
CA ALA A 68 -4.08 32.04 -15.94
C ALA A 68 -3.75 33.30 -16.81
N PRO A 69 -2.46 33.67 -16.92
CA PRO A 69 -1.28 33.06 -16.33
C PRO A 69 -1.13 33.33 -14.83
N PHE A 70 -0.43 32.41 -14.14
CA PHE A 70 -0.15 32.53 -12.72
C PHE A 70 1.30 32.95 -12.49
N THR A 71 1.52 33.73 -11.41
CA THR A 71 2.85 34.07 -10.95
C THR A 71 3.04 33.62 -9.51
N TRP A 72 4.08 32.86 -9.25
CA TRP A 72 4.39 32.25 -7.98
C TRP A 72 5.55 32.93 -7.26
N THR A 73 5.45 33.06 -5.95
CA THR A 73 6.56 33.51 -5.10
C THR A 73 6.57 32.67 -3.81
N GLN A 74 7.74 32.32 -3.33
CA GLN A 74 7.87 31.80 -1.97
C GLN A 74 7.77 33.01 -1.01
N SER A 75 6.70 33.04 -0.21
CA SER A 75 6.38 34.17 0.65
C SER A 75 6.71 33.96 2.13
N GLY A 76 7.11 32.75 2.50
CA GLY A 76 7.48 32.40 3.86
C GLY A 76 7.81 30.92 4.06
N GLY A 77 7.89 30.49 5.32
CA GLY A 77 8.26 29.12 5.67
C GLY A 77 9.75 28.83 5.52
N ASP A 78 10.07 27.55 5.43
CA ASP A 78 11.46 27.07 5.39
C ASP A 78 12.13 27.39 4.06
N VAL A 79 13.45 27.58 4.09
CA VAL A 79 14.27 27.78 2.90
C VAL A 79 14.55 26.40 2.25
N LEU A 80 14.19 26.27 0.97
CA LEU A 80 14.42 25.06 0.18
C LEU A 80 15.86 25.03 -0.35
N THR A 81 16.81 24.53 0.46
CA THR A 81 18.24 24.54 0.12
C THR A 81 18.56 23.67 -1.09
N GLY A 82 19.13 24.29 -2.13
CA GLY A 82 19.46 23.64 -3.40
C GLY A 82 18.28 23.50 -4.37
N LEU A 83 17.10 24.07 -4.04
CA LEU A 83 15.92 24.10 -4.91
C LEU A 83 15.55 25.54 -5.27
N VAL A 84 15.00 25.72 -6.46
CA VAL A 84 14.58 27.01 -7.00
C VAL A 84 13.16 26.92 -7.54
N LEU A 85 12.33 27.92 -7.22
CA LEU A 85 10.99 28.09 -7.76
C LEU A 85 11.03 28.83 -9.10
N ALA A 86 10.46 28.24 -10.14
CA ALA A 86 10.19 28.91 -11.41
C ALA A 86 8.88 29.69 -11.31
N ALA A 87 8.97 31.00 -11.16
CA ALA A 87 7.83 31.87 -10.85
C ALA A 87 6.68 31.82 -11.87
N GLY A 88 6.96 31.61 -13.16
CA GLY A 88 5.91 31.54 -14.21
C GLY A 88 5.23 30.19 -14.35
N THR A 89 5.78 29.12 -13.81
CA THR A 89 5.26 27.74 -13.99
C THR A 89 4.89 27.06 -12.68
N GLY A 90 5.33 27.59 -11.54
CA GLY A 90 5.14 26.93 -10.24
C GLY A 90 6.01 25.67 -10.05
N VAL A 91 7.00 25.44 -10.90
CA VAL A 91 7.92 24.29 -10.78
C VAL A 91 8.98 24.63 -9.74
N VAL A 92 9.15 23.78 -8.75
CA VAL A 92 10.26 23.78 -7.79
C VAL A 92 11.23 22.70 -8.19
N SER A 93 12.46 23.07 -8.58
CA SER A 93 13.45 22.12 -9.09
C SER A 93 14.86 22.47 -8.67
N GLY A 94 15.77 21.49 -8.76
CA GLY A 94 17.18 21.63 -8.42
C GLY A 94 17.78 20.35 -7.85
N THR A 95 18.82 20.50 -7.04
CA THR A 95 19.47 19.40 -6.33
C THR A 95 19.48 19.73 -4.84
N PRO A 96 18.61 19.10 -4.01
CA PRO A 96 18.55 19.40 -2.59
C PRO A 96 19.90 19.10 -1.91
N THR A 97 20.32 19.96 -1.00
CA THR A 97 21.60 19.81 -0.28
C THR A 97 21.44 19.43 1.18
N ALA A 98 20.23 19.50 1.72
CA ALA A 98 19.90 19.09 3.09
C ALA A 98 18.70 18.17 3.11
N ALA A 99 18.71 17.18 4.02
CA ALA A 99 17.59 16.28 4.28
C ALA A 99 16.79 16.85 5.45
N ASP A 100 15.50 17.14 5.22
CA ASP A 100 14.53 17.54 6.23
C ASP A 100 13.12 17.56 5.63
N ASN A 101 12.12 17.80 6.47
CA ASN A 101 10.76 18.12 6.07
C ASN A 101 10.61 19.66 6.07
N PHE A 102 10.69 20.26 4.89
CA PHE A 102 10.57 21.72 4.71
C PHE A 102 9.13 22.13 4.48
N ASN A 103 8.58 23.01 5.30
CA ASN A 103 7.26 23.56 5.11
C ASN A 103 7.34 24.98 4.55
N ALA A 104 7.30 25.09 3.21
CA ALA A 104 7.44 26.36 2.50
C ALA A 104 6.07 26.95 2.19
N THR A 105 5.92 28.28 2.37
CA THR A 105 4.68 29.01 2.06
C THR A 105 4.83 29.75 0.74
N PHE A 106 3.84 29.57 -0.14
CA PHE A 106 3.82 30.19 -1.47
C PHE A 106 2.61 31.10 -1.60
N THR A 107 2.84 32.23 -2.29
CA THR A 107 1.79 33.10 -2.80
C THR A 107 1.71 32.94 -4.29
N VAL A 108 0.52 32.67 -4.81
CA VAL A 108 0.22 32.67 -6.24
C VAL A 108 -0.68 33.85 -6.58
N THR A 109 -0.36 34.57 -7.66
CA THR A 109 -1.14 35.68 -8.18
C THR A 109 -1.66 35.30 -9.58
N ASP A 110 -2.95 35.49 -9.80
CA ASP A 110 -3.58 35.26 -11.12
C ASP A 110 -3.47 36.50 -12.03
N SER A 111 -3.84 36.38 -13.31
CA SER A 111 -3.77 37.46 -14.29
C SER A 111 -4.67 38.65 -13.97
N THR A 112 -5.64 38.50 -13.06
CA THR A 112 -6.53 39.58 -12.60
C THR A 112 -5.99 40.30 -11.35
N GLY A 113 -4.85 39.87 -10.81
CA GLY A 113 -4.23 40.41 -9.61
C GLY A 113 -4.76 39.81 -8.29
N LYS A 114 -5.63 38.82 -8.34
CA LYS A 114 -6.05 38.06 -7.14
C LYS A 114 -4.91 37.17 -6.66
N THR A 115 -4.82 37.01 -5.35
CA THR A 115 -3.80 36.20 -4.70
C THR A 115 -4.40 35.05 -3.90
N ALA A 116 -3.68 33.92 -3.84
CA ALA A 116 -3.94 32.82 -2.93
C ALA A 116 -2.63 32.42 -2.24
N ILE A 117 -2.72 32.00 -1.00
CA ILE A 117 -1.56 31.59 -0.19
C ILE A 117 -1.79 30.15 0.27
N GLY A 118 -0.73 29.34 0.21
CA GLY A 118 -0.75 27.96 0.71
C GLY A 118 0.62 27.50 1.16
N SER A 119 0.63 26.60 2.15
CA SER A 119 1.85 25.94 2.62
C SER A 119 1.97 24.58 1.96
N VAL A 120 3.18 24.25 1.51
CA VAL A 120 3.52 22.98 0.84
C VAL A 120 4.65 22.31 1.57
N LEU A 121 4.46 21.06 1.93
CA LEU A 121 5.46 20.22 2.55
C LEU A 121 6.38 19.61 1.48
N PHE A 122 7.68 19.81 1.62
CA PHE A 122 8.74 19.16 0.83
C PHE A 122 9.49 18.19 1.74
N SER A 123 9.41 16.91 1.46
CA SER A 123 10.15 15.87 2.20
C SER A 123 11.40 15.48 1.44
N ILE A 124 12.55 15.90 1.93
CA ILE A 124 13.87 15.58 1.37
C ILE A 124 14.58 14.59 2.28
N HIS A 125 14.87 13.41 1.76
CA HIS A 125 15.47 12.31 2.52
C HIS A 125 16.97 12.21 2.30
N SER A 126 17.67 11.67 3.28
CA SER A 126 19.03 11.18 3.09
C SER A 126 19.02 9.95 2.17
N ARG A 127 20.20 9.50 1.69
CA ARG A 127 20.28 8.31 0.83
C ARG A 127 19.90 7.01 1.57
N THR A 128 20.06 7.01 2.91
CA THR A 128 19.65 5.90 3.77
C THR A 128 19.00 6.47 5.01
N ASP A 129 17.71 6.17 5.21
CA ASP A 129 16.93 6.61 6.37
C ASP A 129 16.59 5.43 7.26
N ARG A 130 16.56 5.67 8.57
CA ARG A 130 15.94 4.74 9.49
C ARG A 130 14.43 5.00 9.54
N VAL A 131 13.62 4.01 9.21
CA VAL A 131 12.15 4.11 9.22
C VAL A 131 11.51 3.54 10.49
N SER A 132 12.27 2.79 11.31
CA SER A 132 11.81 2.32 12.62
C SER A 132 12.04 3.38 13.70
N VAL A 133 11.38 4.52 13.56
CA VAL A 133 11.44 5.70 14.43
C VAL A 133 10.01 6.14 14.78
N ASP A 134 9.86 6.92 15.85
CA ASP A 134 8.59 7.62 16.15
C ASP A 134 8.42 8.87 15.25
N SER A 135 7.31 9.58 15.40
CA SER A 135 7.02 10.80 14.63
C SER A 135 8.00 11.96 14.87
N ASN A 136 8.83 11.88 15.91
CA ASN A 136 9.88 12.86 16.22
C ASN A 136 11.27 12.40 15.73
N GLY A 137 11.35 11.26 15.03
CA GLY A 137 12.61 10.68 14.57
C GLY A 137 13.38 9.89 15.63
N THR A 138 12.79 9.65 16.81
CA THR A 138 13.40 8.86 17.88
C THR A 138 13.42 7.38 17.49
N ALA A 139 14.55 6.73 17.59
CA ALA A 139 14.68 5.31 17.28
C ALA A 139 13.75 4.43 18.12
N GLY A 140 13.16 3.44 17.47
CA GLY A 140 12.42 2.38 18.17
C GLY A 140 13.30 1.69 19.22
N ASN A 141 12.75 1.44 20.39
CA ASN A 141 13.42 0.81 21.53
C ASN A 141 13.43 -0.73 21.46
N GLY A 142 12.94 -1.32 20.37
CA GLY A 142 12.92 -2.76 20.14
C GLY A 142 13.35 -3.11 18.72
N ALA A 143 13.67 -4.39 18.49
CA ALA A 143 14.11 -4.89 17.18
C ALA A 143 12.99 -4.74 16.13
N SER A 144 13.39 -4.40 14.90
CA SER A 144 12.50 -4.29 13.74
C SER A 144 13.03 -5.15 12.59
N SER A 145 12.10 -5.72 11.77
CA SER A 145 12.43 -6.64 10.69
C SER A 145 11.33 -6.65 9.62
N GLY A 146 11.50 -7.47 8.56
CA GLY A 146 10.49 -7.76 7.54
C GLY A 146 9.96 -6.52 6.80
N PRO A 147 10.82 -5.65 6.22
CA PRO A 147 10.35 -4.44 5.55
C PRO A 147 9.67 -4.76 4.23
N SER A 148 8.62 -4.02 3.93
CA SER A 148 7.96 -3.96 2.62
C SER A 148 7.67 -2.50 2.27
N ILE A 149 7.91 -2.10 1.03
CA ILE A 149 7.81 -0.70 0.59
C ILE A 149 6.80 -0.57 -0.54
N ASN A 150 6.00 0.49 -0.55
CA ASN A 150 5.07 0.79 -1.63
C ASN A 150 5.79 1.32 -2.88
N ASN A 151 5.04 1.52 -3.98
CA ASN A 151 5.63 1.79 -5.30
C ASN A 151 6.43 3.10 -5.40
N ASP A 152 6.01 4.16 -4.71
CA ASP A 152 6.67 5.47 -4.72
C ASP A 152 7.70 5.62 -3.59
N GLY A 153 7.85 4.63 -2.71
CA GLY A 153 8.79 4.63 -1.60
C GLY A 153 8.36 5.53 -0.42
N SER A 154 7.16 6.07 -0.44
CA SER A 154 6.66 6.96 0.63
C SER A 154 6.23 6.20 1.89
N LEU A 155 5.84 4.94 1.77
CA LEU A 155 5.31 4.12 2.85
C LEU A 155 6.13 2.83 3.01
N VAL A 156 6.56 2.56 4.24
CA VAL A 156 7.27 1.32 4.57
C VAL A 156 6.51 0.58 5.66
N ALA A 157 6.02 -0.61 5.33
CA ALA A 157 5.50 -1.56 6.31
C ALA A 157 6.66 -2.35 6.92
N PHE A 158 6.62 -2.62 8.20
CA PHE A 158 7.63 -3.40 8.91
C PHE A 158 7.08 -3.98 10.20
N VAL A 159 7.79 -4.94 10.72
CA VAL A 159 7.51 -5.62 11.98
C VAL A 159 8.40 -5.06 13.08
N SER A 160 7.87 -4.80 14.28
CA SER A 160 8.68 -4.31 15.40
C SER A 160 8.22 -4.83 16.76
N LEU A 161 9.19 -4.97 17.66
CA LEU A 161 9.01 -5.18 19.11
C LEU A 161 9.08 -3.86 19.89
N ALA A 162 9.28 -2.73 19.21
CA ALA A 162 9.40 -1.43 19.87
C ALA A 162 8.04 -0.96 20.42
N THR A 163 8.07 -0.40 21.62
CA THR A 163 6.89 0.10 22.34
C THR A 163 6.69 1.62 22.23
N ASN A 164 7.61 2.32 21.54
CA ASN A 164 7.66 3.79 21.47
C ASN A 164 7.48 4.34 20.04
N LEU A 165 7.00 3.55 19.08
CA LEU A 165 6.89 4.00 17.67
C LEU A 165 5.69 4.92 17.42
N LEU A 166 4.60 4.78 18.18
CA LEU A 166 3.41 5.60 18.01
C LEU A 166 3.59 6.98 18.64
N ALA A 167 2.72 7.91 18.25
CA ALA A 167 2.75 9.28 18.74
C ALA A 167 2.78 9.37 20.28
N PRO A 168 3.48 10.35 20.85
CA PRO A 168 3.52 10.56 22.29
C PRO A 168 2.10 10.64 22.89
N GLY A 169 1.88 9.92 24.00
CA GLY A 169 0.57 9.82 24.65
C GLY A 169 -0.31 8.66 24.17
N THR A 170 0.07 7.96 23.11
CA THR A 170 -0.54 6.68 22.74
C THR A 170 -0.09 5.59 23.71
N PRO A 171 -0.98 4.69 24.17
CA PRO A 171 -0.56 3.54 24.98
C PRO A 171 0.57 2.76 24.32
N ALA A 172 1.50 2.29 25.14
CA ALA A 172 2.59 1.45 24.66
C ALA A 172 2.02 0.13 24.09
N VAL A 173 2.44 -0.20 22.87
CA VAL A 173 2.01 -1.42 22.18
C VAL A 173 2.87 -2.59 22.65
N ALA A 174 2.24 -3.69 23.05
CA ALA A 174 2.91 -4.87 23.55
C ALA A 174 3.20 -5.91 22.45
N GLY A 175 4.30 -6.63 22.59
CA GLY A 175 4.65 -7.73 21.70
C GLY A 175 5.07 -7.30 20.30
N GLN A 176 5.19 -8.27 19.42
CA GLN A 176 5.59 -8.07 18.02
C GLN A 176 4.39 -7.65 17.19
N GLN A 177 4.45 -6.49 16.57
CA GLN A 177 3.36 -5.92 15.80
C GLN A 177 3.83 -5.39 14.44
N VAL A 178 2.87 -5.15 13.52
CA VAL A 178 3.11 -4.59 12.18
C VAL A 178 2.77 -3.09 12.18
N TYR A 179 3.68 -2.31 11.64
CA TYR A 179 3.57 -0.86 11.51
C TYR A 179 3.76 -0.42 10.07
N VAL A 180 3.24 0.76 9.73
CA VAL A 180 3.58 1.50 8.52
C VAL A 180 4.15 2.86 8.92
N HIS A 181 5.33 3.19 8.40
CA HIS A 181 5.93 4.51 8.51
C HIS A 181 5.70 5.28 7.21
N ASN A 182 5.11 6.46 7.31
CA ASN A 182 5.00 7.42 6.23
C ASN A 182 6.24 8.33 6.24
N ARG A 183 7.12 8.16 5.24
CA ARG A 183 8.38 8.91 5.11
C ARG A 183 8.17 10.38 4.76
N GLN A 184 7.02 10.77 4.19
CA GLN A 184 6.70 12.16 3.88
C GLN A 184 6.28 12.94 5.12
N THR A 185 5.45 12.33 5.98
CA THR A 185 4.89 12.99 7.17
C THR A 185 5.60 12.61 8.46
N ASN A 186 6.50 11.64 8.41
CA ASN A 186 7.16 11.02 9.56
C ASN A 186 6.19 10.40 10.58
N GLN A 187 4.96 10.07 10.14
CA GLN A 187 3.96 9.45 10.99
C GLN A 187 4.07 7.93 10.96
N VAL A 188 3.83 7.29 12.10
CA VAL A 188 3.78 5.84 12.23
C VAL A 188 2.37 5.40 12.62
N GLU A 189 1.87 4.40 11.91
CA GLU A 189 0.57 3.79 12.12
C GLU A 189 0.74 2.33 12.57
N LEU A 190 -0.05 1.89 13.56
CA LEU A 190 -0.19 0.48 13.91
C LEU A 190 -1.18 -0.19 12.96
N VAL A 191 -0.70 -1.18 12.22
CA VAL A 191 -1.48 -1.95 11.24
C VAL A 191 -2.21 -3.13 11.90
N SER A 192 -1.50 -3.90 12.73
CA SER A 192 -2.03 -5.09 13.43
C SER A 192 -2.87 -4.70 14.64
N ARG A 193 -3.97 -3.99 14.38
CA ARG A 193 -4.95 -3.52 15.38
C ARG A 193 -6.35 -3.99 15.04
N ASP A 194 -7.24 -3.96 16.03
CA ASP A 194 -8.65 -4.26 15.84
C ASP A 194 -9.38 -3.20 15.00
N ASN A 195 -10.65 -3.44 14.73
CA ASN A 195 -11.53 -2.56 13.95
C ASN A 195 -12.24 -1.50 14.80
N SER A 196 -11.83 -1.28 16.07
CA SER A 196 -12.40 -0.21 16.89
C SER A 196 -11.87 1.16 16.46
N GLU A 197 -12.77 2.13 16.33
CA GLU A 197 -12.41 3.51 15.94
C GLU A 197 -11.97 4.36 17.14
N SER A 198 -12.41 4.02 18.35
CA SER A 198 -12.30 4.89 19.53
C SER A 198 -11.01 4.73 20.33
N THR A 199 -10.34 3.59 20.22
CA THR A 199 -9.08 3.29 20.94
C THR A 199 -8.15 2.51 20.04
N VAL A 200 -6.84 2.77 20.13
CA VAL A 200 -5.84 1.93 19.45
C VAL A 200 -5.66 0.66 20.27
N ASN A 201 -6.39 -0.40 19.91
CA ASN A 201 -6.21 -1.72 20.52
C ASN A 201 -5.34 -2.56 19.59
N GLU A 202 -4.16 -2.88 20.05
CA GLU A 202 -3.27 -3.81 19.35
C GLU A 202 -3.86 -5.21 19.28
N GLY A 203 -3.37 -6.00 18.31
CA GLY A 203 -3.62 -7.42 18.26
C GLY A 203 -3.13 -8.10 19.54
N ASN A 204 -4.00 -8.94 20.15
CA ASN A 204 -3.68 -9.68 21.38
C ASN A 204 -2.69 -10.84 21.17
N GLY A 205 -2.15 -10.99 19.97
CA GLY A 205 -1.14 -11.97 19.58
C GLY A 205 -0.07 -11.37 18.69
N ALA A 206 1.05 -12.07 18.55
CA ALA A 206 2.17 -11.63 17.71
C ALA A 206 1.76 -11.52 16.24
N SER A 207 2.16 -10.43 15.61
CA SER A 207 2.00 -10.21 14.18
C SER A 207 3.36 -10.10 13.48
N SER A 208 3.47 -10.63 12.28
CA SER A 208 4.74 -10.74 11.57
C SER A 208 4.52 -10.67 10.05
N VAL A 209 5.59 -10.71 9.29
CA VAL A 209 5.68 -10.75 7.83
C VAL A 209 4.60 -9.88 7.17
N SER A 210 4.97 -8.78 6.58
CA SER A 210 4.02 -7.86 5.94
C SER A 210 4.37 -7.62 4.48
N ALA A 211 3.32 -7.42 3.66
CA ALA A 211 3.42 -6.97 2.28
C ALA A 211 2.45 -5.80 2.07
N ILE A 212 2.94 -4.68 1.50
CA ILE A 212 2.15 -3.48 1.24
C ILE A 212 1.82 -3.36 -0.24
N SER A 213 0.59 -2.93 -0.59
CA SER A 213 0.17 -2.65 -1.98
C SER A 213 0.93 -1.46 -2.58
N ALA A 214 0.92 -1.34 -3.91
CA ALA A 214 1.69 -0.30 -4.60
C ALA A 214 1.24 1.13 -4.23
N ASP A 215 -0.05 1.33 -3.99
CA ASP A 215 -0.62 2.59 -3.52
C ASP A 215 -0.47 2.81 -2.00
N GLY A 216 0.00 1.79 -1.29
CA GLY A 216 0.17 1.81 0.17
C GLY A 216 -1.14 1.71 0.96
N ARG A 217 -2.29 1.50 0.31
CA ARG A 217 -3.58 1.39 0.96
C ARG A 217 -3.75 0.10 1.74
N TYR A 218 -3.32 -1.02 1.16
CA TYR A 218 -3.53 -2.34 1.75
C TYR A 218 -2.23 -2.92 2.29
N VAL A 219 -2.30 -3.47 3.51
CA VAL A 219 -1.18 -4.20 4.12
C VAL A 219 -1.66 -5.61 4.47
N ALA A 220 -1.11 -6.61 3.78
CA ALA A 220 -1.27 -8.01 4.14
C ALA A 220 -0.24 -8.39 5.19
N PHE A 221 -0.65 -9.15 6.21
CA PHE A 221 0.24 -9.56 7.30
C PHE A 221 -0.22 -10.87 7.94
N VAL A 222 0.71 -11.51 8.62
CA VAL A 222 0.47 -12.69 9.44
C VAL A 222 0.18 -12.27 10.87
N SER A 223 -0.83 -12.87 11.51
CA SER A 223 -1.06 -12.65 12.94
C SER A 223 -1.58 -13.89 13.65
N GLN A 224 -1.22 -14.01 14.93
CA GLN A 224 -1.79 -14.96 15.90
C GLN A 224 -2.90 -14.32 16.74
N ALA A 225 -3.21 -13.04 16.49
CA ALA A 225 -4.23 -12.32 17.25
C ALA A 225 -5.64 -12.80 16.91
N THR A 226 -6.50 -12.88 17.91
CA THR A 226 -7.90 -13.30 17.78
C THR A 226 -8.90 -12.15 17.86
N ASN A 227 -8.42 -10.90 18.07
CA ASN A 227 -9.23 -9.70 18.27
C ASN A 227 -9.19 -8.70 17.10
N LEU A 228 -8.55 -9.03 15.97
CA LEU A 228 -8.37 -8.07 14.87
C LEU A 228 -9.64 -7.78 14.07
N LEU A 229 -10.62 -8.69 14.10
CA LEU A 229 -11.86 -8.57 13.36
C LEU A 229 -12.94 -7.86 14.18
N ALA A 230 -14.00 -7.40 13.51
CA ALA A 230 -15.14 -6.81 14.18
C ALA A 230 -15.81 -7.79 15.15
N PRO A 231 -16.39 -7.30 16.28
CA PRO A 231 -17.18 -8.14 17.17
C PRO A 231 -18.32 -8.86 16.41
N GLY A 232 -18.51 -10.15 16.70
CA GLY A 232 -19.54 -10.98 16.06
C GLY A 232 -19.09 -11.74 14.81
N THR A 233 -17.83 -11.56 14.36
CA THR A 233 -17.24 -12.43 13.34
C THR A 233 -16.93 -13.83 13.93
N PRO A 234 -16.90 -14.90 13.10
CA PRO A 234 -16.49 -16.22 13.55
C PRO A 234 -15.14 -16.17 14.29
N ALA A 235 -15.03 -16.92 15.37
CA ALA A 235 -13.80 -16.99 16.15
C ALA A 235 -12.65 -17.53 15.30
N VAL A 236 -11.56 -16.78 15.23
CA VAL A 236 -10.37 -17.22 14.52
C VAL A 236 -9.63 -18.25 15.37
N PRO A 237 -9.32 -19.46 14.84
CA PRO A 237 -8.56 -20.47 15.58
C PRO A 237 -7.22 -19.94 16.05
N ALA A 238 -6.72 -20.47 17.14
CA ALA A 238 -5.36 -20.20 17.58
C ALA A 238 -4.35 -20.67 16.49
N GLY A 239 -3.42 -19.79 16.13
CA GLY A 239 -2.43 -20.05 15.10
C GLY A 239 -2.23 -18.83 14.20
N GLN A 240 -1.30 -18.94 13.26
CA GLN A 240 -1.02 -17.88 12.31
C GLN A 240 -2.05 -17.88 11.19
N GLN A 241 -2.65 -16.71 10.94
CA GLN A 241 -3.59 -16.48 9.85
C GLN A 241 -3.18 -15.25 9.04
N ILE A 242 -3.69 -15.13 7.81
CA ILE A 242 -3.43 -13.98 6.93
C ILE A 242 -4.55 -12.97 7.07
N TYR A 243 -4.17 -11.73 7.36
CA TYR A 243 -5.07 -10.59 7.43
C TYR A 243 -4.66 -9.52 6.41
N VAL A 244 -5.60 -8.68 6.03
CA VAL A 244 -5.35 -7.45 5.29
C VAL A 244 -5.98 -6.28 6.02
N ARG A 245 -5.18 -5.24 6.28
CA ARG A 245 -5.65 -3.94 6.74
C ARG A 245 -5.88 -3.03 5.53
N ASP A 246 -7.08 -2.52 5.36
CA ASP A 246 -7.36 -1.36 4.51
C ASP A 246 -7.12 -0.09 5.35
N ARG A 247 -6.03 0.59 5.09
CA ARG A 247 -5.63 1.80 5.82
C ARG A 247 -6.56 2.99 5.58
N GLN A 248 -7.26 3.01 4.44
CA GLN A 248 -8.21 4.07 4.12
C GLN A 248 -9.51 3.96 4.90
N THR A 249 -10.06 2.75 5.03
CA THR A 249 -11.30 2.50 5.78
C THR A 249 -11.06 2.18 7.25
N GLY A 250 -9.80 1.89 7.62
CA GLY A 250 -9.46 1.45 8.96
C GLY A 250 -9.98 0.06 9.33
N LEU A 251 -10.30 -0.80 8.34
CA LEU A 251 -10.83 -2.14 8.58
C LEU A 251 -9.80 -3.23 8.32
N THR A 252 -9.78 -4.22 9.18
CA THR A 252 -9.01 -5.46 9.02
C THR A 252 -9.95 -6.58 8.61
N SER A 253 -9.58 -7.35 7.58
CA SER A 253 -10.28 -8.53 7.10
C SER A 253 -9.39 -9.76 7.18
N LEU A 254 -9.98 -10.93 7.41
CA LEU A 254 -9.29 -12.22 7.31
C LEU A 254 -9.27 -12.67 5.86
N VAL A 255 -8.12 -13.14 5.39
CA VAL A 255 -7.88 -13.59 4.01
C VAL A 255 -7.80 -15.12 3.94
N SER A 256 -7.22 -15.75 4.95
CA SER A 256 -7.16 -17.21 5.05
C SER A 256 -8.51 -17.79 5.52
N VAL A 257 -9.52 -17.69 4.64
CA VAL A 257 -10.91 -18.14 4.84
C VAL A 257 -11.32 -19.11 3.74
N ASP A 258 -12.37 -19.89 4.00
CA ASP A 258 -13.00 -20.75 3.00
C ASP A 258 -13.83 -19.91 1.99
N ASN A 259 -14.42 -20.60 1.01
CA ASN A 259 -15.20 -19.99 -0.08
C ASN A 259 -16.70 -19.89 0.25
N ASP A 260 -17.12 -20.05 1.52
CA ASP A 260 -18.53 -19.85 1.88
C ASP A 260 -18.91 -18.36 1.71
N PRO A 261 -19.80 -18.00 0.78
CA PRO A 261 -20.12 -16.62 0.49
C PRO A 261 -20.96 -15.93 1.57
N VAL A 262 -21.53 -16.68 2.50
CA VAL A 262 -22.46 -16.16 3.53
C VAL A 262 -21.78 -16.06 4.88
N SER A 263 -20.99 -17.07 5.24
CA SER A 263 -20.33 -17.17 6.54
C SER A 263 -18.96 -17.83 6.38
N PRO A 264 -17.97 -17.11 5.80
CA PRO A 264 -16.65 -17.68 5.56
C PRO A 264 -16.01 -18.10 6.89
N ASN A 265 -15.56 -19.35 6.96
CA ASN A 265 -14.87 -19.89 8.11
C ASN A 265 -13.36 -19.68 8.00
N PRO A 266 -12.68 -19.37 9.11
CA PRO A 266 -11.23 -19.30 9.13
C PRO A 266 -10.58 -20.62 8.70
N GLY A 267 -9.39 -20.51 8.10
CA GLY A 267 -8.55 -21.66 7.78
C GLY A 267 -8.26 -22.49 9.03
N ASN A 268 -8.42 -23.83 8.92
CA ASN A 268 -8.20 -24.79 9.99
C ASN A 268 -6.71 -25.14 10.23
N GLY A 269 -5.80 -24.51 9.47
CA GLY A 269 -4.35 -24.69 9.57
C GLY A 269 -3.61 -23.36 9.54
N VAL A 270 -2.31 -23.40 9.83
CA VAL A 270 -1.42 -22.23 9.83
C VAL A 270 -1.30 -21.67 8.41
N SER A 271 -1.41 -20.36 8.29
CA SER A 271 -1.18 -19.61 7.05
C SER A 271 -0.08 -18.57 7.25
N ASN A 272 0.81 -18.37 6.25
CA ASN A 272 2.01 -17.56 6.38
C ASN A 272 2.46 -16.96 5.02
N VAL A 273 3.50 -16.13 5.02
CA VAL A 273 4.21 -15.58 3.84
C VAL A 273 3.26 -14.94 2.81
N PRO A 274 2.53 -13.86 3.17
CA PRO A 274 1.66 -13.20 2.22
C PRO A 274 2.44 -12.40 1.17
N SER A 275 1.92 -12.39 -0.07
CA SER A 275 2.30 -11.51 -1.16
C SER A 275 1.03 -10.88 -1.74
N ILE A 276 1.02 -9.55 -1.96
CA ILE A 276 -0.17 -8.80 -2.36
C ILE A 276 0.02 -8.15 -3.73
N SER A 277 -1.05 -8.07 -4.55
CA SER A 277 -1.04 -7.34 -5.82
C SER A 277 -0.97 -5.82 -5.60
N ALA A 278 -0.58 -5.07 -6.63
CA ALA A 278 -0.41 -3.62 -6.56
C ALA A 278 -1.70 -2.88 -6.16
N ASP A 279 -2.84 -3.37 -6.60
CA ASP A 279 -4.18 -2.85 -6.28
C ASP A 279 -4.77 -3.41 -4.97
N GLY A 280 -4.06 -4.35 -4.33
CA GLY A 280 -4.50 -5.02 -3.11
C GLY A 280 -5.64 -6.02 -3.28
N ARG A 281 -6.04 -6.35 -4.52
CA ARG A 281 -7.14 -7.28 -4.79
C ARG A 281 -6.77 -8.72 -4.47
N TYR A 282 -5.62 -9.17 -4.95
CA TYR A 282 -5.16 -10.55 -4.79
C TYR A 282 -4.12 -10.67 -3.70
N VAL A 283 -4.25 -11.70 -2.88
CA VAL A 283 -3.26 -12.08 -1.87
C VAL A 283 -2.87 -13.54 -2.09
N ALA A 284 -1.62 -13.79 -2.44
CA ALA A 284 -1.05 -15.13 -2.44
C ALA A 284 -0.43 -15.42 -1.06
N PHE A 285 -0.57 -16.64 -0.58
CA PHE A 285 -0.03 -17.04 0.72
C PHE A 285 0.20 -18.54 0.81
N VAL A 286 1.01 -18.93 1.75
CA VAL A 286 1.27 -20.32 2.14
C VAL A 286 0.24 -20.75 3.16
N SER A 287 -0.32 -21.97 3.05
CA SER A 287 -1.18 -22.51 4.09
C SER A 287 -1.09 -24.04 4.24
N LEU A 288 -1.26 -24.50 5.49
CA LEU A 288 -1.51 -25.89 5.87
C LEU A 288 -3.01 -26.19 6.04
N ALA A 289 -3.88 -25.21 5.83
CA ALA A 289 -5.31 -25.39 5.97
C ALA A 289 -5.87 -26.27 4.83
N THR A 290 -6.81 -27.13 5.17
CA THR A 290 -7.45 -28.06 4.23
C THR A 290 -8.85 -27.62 3.81
N ASN A 291 -9.40 -26.56 4.43
CA ASN A 291 -10.77 -26.09 4.21
C ASN A 291 -10.88 -24.82 3.35
N LEU A 292 -9.79 -24.22 2.88
CA LEU A 292 -9.85 -22.91 2.21
C LEU A 292 -10.61 -22.91 0.88
N LEU A 293 -10.84 -24.06 0.30
CA LEU A 293 -11.63 -24.22 -0.93
C LEU A 293 -13.05 -24.72 -0.70
N ALA A 294 -13.46 -24.93 0.57
CA ALA A 294 -14.81 -25.41 0.88
C ALA A 294 -15.89 -24.45 0.34
N PRO A 295 -17.07 -24.96 -0.13
CA PRO A 295 -17.53 -26.36 0.00
C PRO A 295 -16.92 -27.38 -0.98
N ASP A 296 -16.05 -26.96 -1.88
CA ASP A 296 -15.36 -27.82 -2.85
C ASP A 296 -14.32 -28.73 -2.18
N PRO A 297 -13.70 -29.66 -2.93
CA PRO A 297 -12.95 -30.77 -2.33
C PRO A 297 -11.83 -30.32 -1.41
N VAL A 298 -11.68 -31.03 -0.32
CA VAL A 298 -10.61 -30.88 0.66
C VAL A 298 -9.26 -31.06 -0.01
N VAL A 299 -8.37 -30.09 0.16
CA VAL A 299 -6.98 -30.21 -0.30
C VAL A 299 -6.27 -31.25 0.57
N LEU A 300 -5.78 -32.31 -0.07
CA LEU A 300 -5.08 -33.39 0.64
C LEU A 300 -3.68 -32.92 1.06
N GLY A 301 -3.56 -32.59 2.34
CA GLY A 301 -2.34 -32.53 3.14
C GLY A 301 -1.11 -31.80 2.55
N GLY A 302 -0.32 -31.19 3.44
CA GLY A 302 0.91 -30.52 3.09
C GLY A 302 0.77 -29.01 2.93
N GLN A 303 1.89 -28.33 2.82
CA GLN A 303 1.99 -26.89 2.66
C GLN A 303 1.75 -26.50 1.22
N GLN A 304 0.73 -25.67 0.97
CA GLN A 304 0.28 -25.28 -0.36
C GLN A 304 0.29 -23.75 -0.55
N ILE A 305 0.27 -23.31 -1.83
CA ILE A 305 0.10 -21.90 -2.19
C ILE A 305 -1.35 -21.65 -2.58
N TYR A 306 -2.01 -20.75 -1.87
CA TYR A 306 -3.35 -20.25 -2.17
C TYR A 306 -3.30 -18.83 -2.67
N ILE A 307 -4.33 -18.45 -3.43
CA ILE A 307 -4.58 -17.08 -3.88
C ILE A 307 -6.01 -16.75 -3.47
N HIS A 308 -6.16 -15.67 -2.71
CA HIS A 308 -7.47 -15.14 -2.33
C HIS A 308 -7.77 -13.87 -3.14
N ASP A 309 -8.88 -13.89 -3.88
CA ASP A 309 -9.46 -12.71 -4.52
C ASP A 309 -10.36 -11.99 -3.50
N ARG A 310 -9.88 -10.88 -2.95
CA ARG A 310 -10.60 -10.10 -1.93
C ARG A 310 -11.87 -9.44 -2.46
N GLN A 311 -11.99 -9.23 -3.77
CA GLN A 311 -13.18 -8.66 -4.39
C GLN A 311 -14.31 -9.70 -4.52
N LEU A 312 -13.95 -10.93 -4.86
CA LEU A 312 -14.91 -12.05 -4.95
C LEU A 312 -15.12 -12.77 -3.62
N GLY A 313 -14.21 -12.60 -2.66
CA GLY A 313 -14.20 -13.35 -1.40
C GLY A 313 -13.88 -14.84 -1.60
N GLN A 314 -13.12 -15.19 -2.62
CA GLN A 314 -12.86 -16.58 -3.00
C GLN A 314 -11.36 -16.90 -3.04
N SER A 315 -11.02 -18.09 -2.58
CA SER A 315 -9.69 -18.66 -2.63
C SER A 315 -9.57 -19.71 -3.74
N SER A 316 -8.41 -19.75 -4.37
CA SER A 316 -8.03 -20.76 -5.36
C SER A 316 -6.66 -21.35 -5.01
N LEU A 317 -6.36 -22.56 -5.49
CA LEU A 317 -5.09 -23.24 -5.27
C LEU A 317 -4.12 -22.93 -6.43
N ALA A 318 -2.99 -22.29 -6.12
CA ALA A 318 -1.94 -22.04 -7.11
C ALA A 318 -1.03 -23.25 -7.31
N SER A 319 -0.70 -23.96 -6.23
CA SER A 319 0.13 -25.16 -6.25
C SER A 319 -0.69 -26.43 -6.59
N GLN A 320 -1.42 -26.42 -7.69
CA GLN A 320 -2.16 -27.56 -8.21
C GLN A 320 -1.53 -28.06 -9.53
N ASP A 321 -1.75 -29.31 -9.87
CA ASP A 321 -1.32 -29.86 -11.16
C ASP A 321 -2.06 -29.19 -12.35
N ASN A 322 -1.54 -29.41 -13.56
CA ASN A 322 -2.11 -28.85 -14.77
C ASN A 322 -3.25 -29.70 -15.37
N THR A 323 -3.59 -30.84 -14.76
CA THR A 323 -4.61 -31.75 -15.30
C THR A 323 -6.02 -31.29 -14.99
N ASN A 324 -6.18 -30.40 -14.02
CA ASN A 324 -7.43 -29.72 -13.61
C ASN A 324 -8.59 -30.69 -13.28
N THR A 325 -8.29 -31.96 -13.03
CA THR A 325 -9.32 -33.01 -12.83
C THR A 325 -9.60 -33.25 -11.35
N ASN A 326 -8.68 -32.88 -10.46
CA ASN A 326 -8.86 -32.94 -9.01
C ASN A 326 -8.09 -31.77 -8.39
N VAL A 327 -8.66 -31.15 -7.40
CA VAL A 327 -8.00 -30.12 -6.57
C VAL A 327 -7.03 -30.82 -5.62
N GLU A 328 -6.13 -31.64 -6.18
CA GLU A 328 -5.05 -32.23 -5.41
C GLU A 328 -3.93 -31.21 -5.34
N GLY A 329 -3.63 -30.80 -4.11
CA GLY A 329 -2.44 -30.00 -3.87
C GLY A 329 -1.18 -30.70 -4.40
N ALA A 330 -0.18 -29.92 -4.63
CA ALA A 330 1.12 -30.43 -5.01
C ALA A 330 1.56 -31.56 -4.06
N GLY A 331 2.05 -32.65 -4.59
CA GLY A 331 2.55 -33.82 -3.83
C GLY A 331 3.85 -33.54 -3.06
N GLY A 332 4.04 -32.31 -2.58
CA GLY A 332 5.20 -31.83 -1.84
C GLY A 332 4.98 -30.45 -1.26
N VAL A 333 5.97 -29.95 -0.53
CA VAL A 333 5.94 -28.60 0.09
C VAL A 333 6.03 -27.53 -0.99
N SER A 334 5.12 -26.55 -0.93
CA SER A 334 5.17 -25.33 -1.73
C SER A 334 5.30 -24.10 -0.83
N ASP A 335 6.14 -23.09 -1.19
CA ASP A 335 6.52 -21.99 -0.33
C ASP A 335 6.86 -20.72 -1.12
N THR A 336 7.11 -19.62 -0.40
CA THR A 336 7.64 -18.34 -0.91
C THR A 336 6.90 -17.78 -2.13
N PRO A 337 5.57 -17.56 -2.06
CA PRO A 337 4.84 -16.97 -3.17
C PRO A 337 5.27 -15.53 -3.40
N SER A 338 5.43 -15.16 -4.67
CA SER A 338 5.67 -13.80 -5.12
C SER A 338 4.71 -13.45 -6.25
N MET A 339 3.86 -12.48 -6.01
CA MET A 339 2.85 -12.03 -6.97
C MET A 339 3.37 -10.87 -7.81
N ASN A 340 3.04 -10.84 -9.09
CA ASN A 340 3.33 -9.69 -9.92
C ASN A 340 2.34 -8.53 -9.65
N SER A 341 2.67 -7.32 -10.12
CA SER A 341 1.95 -6.10 -9.78
C SER A 341 0.46 -6.12 -10.19
N ASN A 342 0.11 -6.69 -11.33
CA ASN A 342 -1.28 -6.74 -11.80
C ASN A 342 -2.09 -7.92 -11.24
N GLY A 343 -1.49 -8.75 -10.38
CA GLY A 343 -2.17 -9.92 -9.81
C GLY A 343 -2.43 -11.06 -10.79
N GLY A 344 -1.90 -10.99 -12.03
CA GLY A 344 -2.16 -12.00 -13.06
C GLY A 344 -1.28 -13.25 -12.97
N PHE A 345 -0.21 -13.21 -12.19
CA PHE A 345 0.71 -14.33 -12.02
C PHE A 345 1.27 -14.41 -10.60
N VAL A 346 1.47 -15.63 -10.14
CA VAL A 346 2.23 -15.93 -8.92
C VAL A 346 3.39 -16.86 -9.25
N ALA A 347 4.60 -16.51 -8.82
CA ALA A 347 5.75 -17.38 -8.80
C ALA A 347 5.88 -18.00 -7.40
N PHE A 348 6.29 -19.26 -7.30
CA PHE A 348 6.47 -19.95 -6.03
C PHE A 348 7.49 -21.08 -6.13
N PHE A 349 8.10 -21.43 -5.02
CA PHE A 349 8.92 -22.61 -4.87
C PHE A 349 8.05 -23.84 -4.61
N SER A 350 8.41 -25.00 -5.19
CA SER A 350 7.78 -26.27 -4.81
C SER A 350 8.73 -27.47 -4.98
N GLN A 351 8.56 -28.45 -4.09
CA GLN A 351 9.17 -29.78 -4.14
C GLN A 351 8.21 -30.83 -4.70
N ALA A 352 7.06 -30.42 -5.19
CA ALA A 352 6.05 -31.32 -5.72
C ALA A 352 6.51 -32.01 -7.00
N THR A 353 6.14 -33.27 -7.16
CA THR A 353 6.48 -34.11 -8.31
C THR A 353 5.37 -34.15 -9.37
N ASN A 354 4.19 -33.57 -9.06
CA ASN A 354 2.98 -33.64 -9.91
C ASN A 354 2.60 -32.28 -10.55
N LEU A 355 3.31 -31.19 -10.30
CA LEU A 355 3.00 -29.89 -10.94
C LEU A 355 3.32 -29.88 -12.43
N THR A 356 4.44 -30.48 -12.80
CA THR A 356 4.90 -30.70 -14.18
C THR A 356 5.70 -32.00 -14.25
N THR A 357 6.13 -32.41 -15.44
CA THR A 357 7.03 -33.56 -15.58
C THR A 357 8.42 -33.22 -15.02
N GLY A 358 8.84 -33.89 -13.98
CA GLY A 358 10.15 -33.73 -13.34
C GLY A 358 10.08 -33.97 -11.83
N SER A 359 11.22 -34.24 -11.23
CA SER A 359 11.36 -34.39 -9.77
C SER A 359 12.39 -33.40 -9.23
N GLY A 360 12.17 -32.87 -8.04
CA GLY A 360 13.10 -31.97 -7.35
C GLY A 360 12.48 -30.63 -6.95
N ALA A 361 13.33 -29.78 -6.38
CA ALA A 361 12.95 -28.44 -5.91
C ALA A 361 13.06 -27.43 -7.06
N HIS A 362 11.96 -26.82 -7.47
CA HIS A 362 11.90 -25.90 -8.61
C HIS A 362 11.10 -24.65 -8.30
N ILE A 363 11.24 -23.64 -9.18
CA ILE A 363 10.40 -22.44 -9.19
C ILE A 363 9.34 -22.61 -10.29
N TYR A 364 8.10 -22.37 -9.91
CA TYR A 364 6.93 -22.43 -10.79
C TYR A 364 6.27 -21.07 -10.93
N VAL A 365 5.57 -20.86 -12.03
CA VAL A 365 4.72 -19.69 -12.26
C VAL A 365 3.32 -20.17 -12.62
N ARG A 366 2.31 -19.67 -11.93
CA ARG A 366 0.89 -19.91 -12.20
C ARG A 366 0.20 -18.64 -12.67
N ALA A 367 -0.54 -18.71 -13.78
CA ALA A 367 -1.47 -17.66 -14.19
C ALA A 367 -2.69 -17.69 -13.26
N ILE A 368 -3.16 -16.51 -12.85
CA ILE A 368 -4.35 -16.32 -12.02
C ILE A 368 -5.52 -16.03 -12.96
N PRO A 369 -6.64 -16.74 -12.86
CA PRO A 369 -7.80 -16.60 -13.76
C PRO A 369 -8.42 -15.21 -13.75
#